data_5991426b3864a0a2cbcf4b081cd73d4b
#
_entry.id   5991426b3864a0a2cbcf4b081cd73d4b
#
_cell.length_a   1.000
_cell.length_b   1.000
_cell.length_c   1.000
_cell.angle_alpha   90.00
_cell.angle_beta   90.00
_cell.angle_gamma   90.00
#
_symmetry.space_group_name_H-M   'P 1'
#
loop_
_entity.id
_entity.type
_entity.pdbx_description
1 polymer ?
#
loop_
_entity_poly.entity_id
_entity_poly.type
_entity_poly.pdbx_seq_one_letter_code
_entity_poly.pdbx_strand_id
1 'polypeptide(L)'
;MKRTLLKSKIHRATVTEADLDYEGSVTIDVKLMEAADIVEFERVEVYDIGNGNRFATYAIPGESGSGTICLNGAAARLVEVGDLVIICTYANYTDEERATHTPIVVSVNEKNEIRCG
;
A
#
# COMPACT_ATOMS: atom_id res chain seq x y z
N MET A 1 -17.28 -21.45 -4.34
CA MET A 1 -16.79 -20.35 -5.21
C MET A 1 -15.94 -19.39 -4.39
N LYS A 2 -14.82 -18.99 -4.93
CA LYS A 2 -13.98 -17.96 -4.29
C LYS A 2 -14.20 -16.62 -4.98
N ARG A 3 -14.18 -15.54 -4.19
CA ARG A 3 -14.29 -14.19 -4.70
C ARG A 3 -13.06 -13.39 -4.25
N THR A 4 -12.58 -12.52 -5.12
CA THR A 4 -11.48 -11.62 -4.78
C THR A 4 -12.07 -10.39 -4.09
N LEU A 5 -11.72 -10.19 -2.83
CA LEU A 5 -12.22 -9.09 -2.03
C LEU A 5 -11.06 -8.23 -1.53
N LEU A 6 -11.35 -7.00 -1.18
CA LEU A 6 -10.39 -6.12 -0.53
C LEU A 6 -9.97 -6.74 0.81
N LYS A 7 -8.69 -7.06 0.96
CA LYS A 7 -8.14 -7.57 2.20
C LYS A 7 -7.77 -6.43 3.13
N SER A 8 -7.04 -5.43 2.60
CA SER A 8 -6.60 -4.30 3.40
C SER A 8 -6.28 -3.10 2.52
N LYS A 9 -6.23 -1.92 3.15
CA LYS A 9 -5.67 -0.75 2.47
C LYS A 9 -4.99 0.18 3.45
N ILE A 10 -3.94 0.86 2.97
CA ILE A 10 -3.33 2.00 3.63
C ILE A 10 -3.92 3.22 2.94
N HIS A 11 -4.69 4.02 3.68
CA HIS A 11 -5.48 5.10 3.11
C HIS A 11 -4.79 6.44 3.23
N ARG A 12 -4.55 7.09 2.08
CA ARG A 12 -4.00 8.45 1.97
C ARG A 12 -2.58 8.58 2.54
N ALA A 13 -1.72 7.61 2.20
CA ALA A 13 -0.30 7.70 2.52
C ALA A 13 0.38 8.70 1.58
N THR A 14 1.38 9.40 2.10
CA THR A 14 2.15 10.38 1.33
C THR A 14 3.37 9.72 0.73
N VAL A 15 3.57 9.87 -0.58
CA VAL A 15 4.78 9.38 -1.26
C VAL A 15 5.97 10.20 -0.77
N THR A 16 6.97 9.53 -0.19
CA THR A 16 8.16 10.18 0.36
C THR A 16 9.33 10.21 -0.61
N GLU A 17 9.41 9.23 -1.50
CA GLU A 17 10.49 9.12 -2.48
C GLU A 17 9.99 8.44 -3.75
N ALA A 18 10.69 8.71 -4.86
CA ALA A 18 10.46 8.01 -6.13
C ALA A 18 11.84 7.77 -6.76
N ASP A 19 12.22 6.50 -6.88
CA ASP A 19 13.56 6.11 -7.35
C ASP A 19 13.46 5.28 -8.63
N LEU A 20 13.75 5.92 -9.76
CA LEU A 20 13.68 5.28 -11.08
C LEU A 20 14.73 4.20 -11.28
N ASP A 21 15.84 4.30 -10.58
CA ASP A 21 17.00 3.43 -10.79
C ASP A 21 16.99 2.18 -9.93
N TYR A 22 16.03 2.04 -9.03
CA TYR A 22 15.89 0.87 -8.20
C TYR A 22 14.94 -0.15 -8.86
N GLU A 23 15.03 -1.42 -8.44
CA GLU A 23 14.14 -2.46 -8.95
C GLU A 23 12.68 -2.12 -8.63
N GLY A 24 11.80 -2.38 -9.59
CA GLY A 24 10.37 -2.05 -9.47
C GLY A 24 9.74 -2.67 -8.24
N SER A 25 9.22 -1.82 -7.34
CA SER A 25 8.60 -2.22 -6.08
C SER A 25 8.06 -0.99 -5.39
N VAL A 26 7.40 -1.17 -4.26
CA VAL A 26 7.10 -0.07 -3.35
C VAL A 26 7.69 -0.41 -1.98
N THR A 27 8.57 0.47 -1.49
CA THR A 27 9.11 0.35 -0.13
C THR A 27 8.11 1.00 0.82
N ILE A 28 7.63 0.23 1.78
CA ILE A 28 6.62 0.67 2.74
C ILE A 28 7.17 0.50 4.15
N ASP A 29 7.07 1.54 4.98
CA ASP A 29 7.39 1.43 6.41
C ASP A 29 6.80 0.13 6.95
N VAL A 30 7.64 -0.71 7.56
CA VAL A 30 7.21 -2.03 8.01
C VAL A 30 6.08 -1.97 9.03
N LYS A 31 5.98 -0.90 9.82
CA LYS A 31 4.84 -0.71 10.73
C LYS A 31 3.52 -0.63 9.98
N LEU A 32 3.51 0.03 8.83
CA LEU A 32 2.31 0.12 8.00
C LEU A 32 1.99 -1.24 7.38
N MET A 33 3.01 -1.97 6.95
CA MET A 33 2.82 -3.31 6.40
C MET A 33 2.20 -4.24 7.44
N GLU A 34 2.74 -4.23 8.66
CA GLU A 34 2.21 -5.07 9.74
C GLU A 34 0.76 -4.69 10.06
N ALA A 35 0.47 -3.40 10.15
CA ALA A 35 -0.88 -2.93 10.47
C ALA A 35 -1.90 -3.33 9.39
N ALA A 36 -1.48 -3.36 8.13
CA ALA A 36 -2.34 -3.70 6.99
C ALA A 36 -2.26 -5.17 6.60
N ASP A 37 -1.52 -5.98 7.36
CA ASP A 37 -1.30 -7.39 7.05
C ASP A 37 -0.74 -7.60 5.64
N ILE A 38 0.28 -6.82 5.31
CA ILE A 38 1.02 -6.93 4.05
C ILE A 38 2.37 -7.54 4.35
N VAL A 39 2.72 -8.59 3.62
CA VAL A 39 4.02 -9.25 3.78
C VAL A 39 4.95 -8.89 2.64
N GLU A 40 6.24 -9.11 2.85
CA GLU A 40 7.26 -8.86 1.83
C GLU A 40 6.93 -9.61 0.54
N PHE A 41 7.09 -8.93 -0.60
CA PHE A 41 6.81 -9.43 -1.95
C PHE A 41 5.33 -9.59 -2.28
N GLU A 42 4.44 -9.26 -1.38
CA GLU A 42 3.02 -9.32 -1.67
C GLU A 42 2.66 -8.30 -2.74
N ARG A 43 1.81 -8.71 -3.69
CA ARG A 43 1.28 -7.81 -4.70
C ARG A 43 0.41 -6.75 -4.04
N VAL A 44 0.65 -5.51 -4.37
CA VAL A 44 -0.18 -4.38 -3.95
C VAL A 44 -0.63 -3.59 -5.16
N GLU A 45 -1.76 -2.92 -5.04
CA GLU A 45 -2.23 -1.98 -6.04
C GLU A 45 -2.17 -0.59 -5.45
N VAL A 46 -1.63 0.34 -6.22
CA VAL A 46 -1.41 1.72 -5.78
C VAL A 46 -2.30 2.64 -6.61
N TYR A 47 -3.07 3.46 -5.94
CA TYR A 47 -3.96 4.43 -6.56
C TYR A 47 -3.52 5.82 -6.15
N ASP A 48 -3.04 6.62 -7.12
CA ASP A 48 -2.59 7.99 -6.87
C ASP A 48 -3.79 8.92 -6.92
N ILE A 49 -4.08 9.57 -5.81
CA ILE A 49 -5.24 10.46 -5.69
C ILE A 49 -5.05 11.72 -6.54
N GLY A 50 -3.80 12.19 -6.67
CA GLY A 50 -3.50 13.44 -7.35
C GLY A 50 -3.70 13.38 -8.86
N ASN A 51 -3.36 12.24 -9.50
CA ASN A 51 -3.42 12.13 -10.96
C ASN A 51 -4.31 10.99 -11.47
N GLY A 52 -4.85 10.17 -10.56
CA GLY A 52 -5.72 9.06 -10.93
C GLY A 52 -4.99 7.83 -11.47
N ASN A 53 -3.68 7.82 -11.50
CA ASN A 53 -2.93 6.66 -11.97
C ASN A 53 -3.16 5.46 -11.06
N ARG A 54 -3.29 4.29 -11.67
CA ARG A 54 -3.52 3.03 -10.96
C ARG A 54 -2.54 2.02 -11.53
N PHE A 55 -1.80 1.35 -10.64
CA PHE A 55 -0.82 0.35 -11.07
C PHE A 55 -0.61 -0.68 -9.96
N ALA A 56 -0.04 -1.81 -10.34
CA ALA A 56 0.28 -2.88 -9.42
C ALA A 56 1.79 -3.05 -9.35
N THR A 57 2.27 -3.37 -8.16
CA THR A 57 3.67 -3.69 -7.90
C THR A 57 3.71 -4.65 -6.71
N TYR A 58 4.85 -4.81 -6.06
CA TYR A 58 4.95 -5.63 -4.85
C TYR A 58 5.64 -4.84 -3.75
N ALA A 59 5.36 -5.23 -2.50
CA ALA A 59 5.84 -4.51 -1.33
C ALA A 59 7.18 -5.03 -0.86
N ILE A 60 8.06 -4.12 -0.44
CA ILE A 60 9.26 -4.44 0.31
C ILE A 60 9.28 -3.61 1.58
N PRO A 61 9.80 -4.17 2.71
CA PRO A 61 9.75 -3.46 3.98
C PRO A 61 10.78 -2.33 4.04
N GLY A 62 10.33 -1.18 4.50
CA GLY A 62 11.17 -0.05 4.85
C GLY A 62 11.41 0.00 6.35
N GLU A 63 12.32 0.86 6.78
CA GLU A 63 12.68 1.00 8.17
C GLU A 63 11.46 1.32 9.04
N SER A 64 11.34 0.61 10.16
CA SER A 64 10.22 0.77 11.10
C SER A 64 10.18 2.18 11.66
N GLY A 65 9.02 2.82 11.52
CA GLY A 65 8.80 4.17 12.03
C GLY A 65 9.33 5.28 11.13
N SER A 66 9.87 4.93 9.95
CA SER A 66 10.42 5.92 9.02
C SER A 66 9.36 6.72 8.27
N GLY A 67 8.15 6.19 8.18
CA GLY A 67 7.10 6.78 7.34
C GLY A 67 7.37 6.63 5.86
N THR A 68 8.30 5.76 5.46
CA THR A 68 8.70 5.62 4.05
C THR A 68 7.59 5.04 3.20
N ILE A 69 7.29 5.73 2.10
CA ILE A 69 6.51 5.22 0.98
C ILE A 69 7.30 5.61 -0.27
N CYS A 70 8.10 4.69 -0.77
CA CYS A 70 8.99 4.94 -1.91
C CYS A 70 8.60 4.08 -3.10
N LEU A 71 8.26 4.73 -4.21
CA LEU A 71 7.94 4.03 -5.45
C LEU A 71 9.22 3.84 -6.24
N ASN A 72 9.53 2.59 -6.58
CA ASN A 72 10.79 2.21 -7.20
C ASN A 72 10.58 1.75 -8.63
N GLY A 73 11.59 1.99 -9.48
CA GLY A 73 11.58 1.53 -10.86
C GLY A 73 10.53 2.25 -11.70
N ALA A 74 9.89 1.52 -12.59
CA ALA A 74 8.90 2.08 -13.52
C ALA A 74 7.74 2.78 -12.81
N ALA A 75 7.35 2.29 -11.64
CA ALA A 75 6.28 2.90 -10.84
C ALA A 75 6.60 4.33 -10.41
N ALA A 76 7.89 4.65 -10.27
CA ALA A 76 8.32 6.00 -9.90
C ALA A 76 7.89 7.06 -10.92
N ARG A 77 7.66 6.67 -12.18
CA ARG A 77 7.19 7.60 -13.21
C ARG A 77 5.71 7.94 -13.08
N LEU A 78 4.98 7.18 -12.31
CA LEU A 78 3.51 7.31 -12.20
C LEU A 78 3.08 8.15 -11.01
N VAL A 79 4.02 8.54 -10.16
CA VAL A 79 3.75 9.32 -8.94
C VAL A 79 4.74 10.47 -8.84
N GLU A 80 4.40 11.44 -7.99
CA GLU A 80 5.32 12.49 -7.59
C GLU A 80 5.44 12.48 -6.07
N VAL A 81 6.62 12.82 -5.56
CA VAL A 81 6.84 12.97 -4.12
C VAL A 81 5.83 13.99 -3.58
N GLY A 82 5.18 13.64 -2.49
CA GLY A 82 4.12 14.45 -1.91
C GLY A 82 2.72 14.04 -2.32
N ASP A 83 2.58 13.21 -3.36
CA ASP A 83 1.26 12.69 -3.75
C ASP A 83 0.67 11.85 -2.63
N LEU A 84 -0.66 11.92 -2.50
CA LEU A 84 -1.40 11.01 -1.64
C LEU A 84 -1.80 9.78 -2.45
N VAL A 85 -1.53 8.60 -1.89
CA VAL A 85 -1.85 7.34 -2.54
C VAL A 85 -2.67 6.45 -1.60
N ILE A 86 -3.41 5.53 -2.20
CA ILE A 86 -4.08 4.45 -1.48
C ILE A 86 -3.38 3.17 -1.92
N ILE A 87 -2.91 2.38 -0.96
CA ILE A 87 -2.25 1.10 -1.24
C ILE A 87 -3.18 -0.01 -0.80
N CYS A 88 -3.64 -0.83 -1.75
CA CYS A 88 -4.63 -1.86 -1.50
C CYS A 88 -4.07 -3.25 -1.72
N THR A 89 -4.55 -4.20 -0.93
CA THR A 89 -4.31 -5.62 -1.16
C THR A 89 -5.64 -6.35 -1.28
N TYR A 90 -5.61 -7.43 -2.03
CA TYR A 90 -6.80 -8.26 -2.30
C TYR A 90 -6.44 -9.71 -2.04
N ALA A 91 -7.42 -10.49 -1.67
CA ALA A 91 -7.25 -11.92 -1.47
C ALA A 91 -8.51 -12.65 -1.90
N ASN A 92 -8.38 -13.95 -2.12
CA ASN A 92 -9.51 -14.77 -2.52
C ASN A 92 -10.15 -15.39 -1.29
N TYR A 93 -11.46 -15.24 -1.17
CA TYR A 93 -12.24 -15.74 -0.04
C TYR A 93 -13.35 -16.66 -0.53
N THR A 94 -13.58 -17.73 0.22
CA THR A 94 -14.76 -18.59 0.01
C THR A 94 -15.99 -17.83 0.53
N ASP A 95 -17.19 -18.28 0.15
CA ASP A 95 -18.41 -17.67 0.68
C ASP A 95 -18.51 -17.80 2.21
N GLU A 96 -17.96 -18.89 2.76
CA GLU A 96 -17.90 -19.09 4.21
C GLU A 96 -16.97 -18.06 4.87
N GLU A 97 -15.76 -17.87 4.32
CA GLU A 97 -14.79 -16.90 4.84
C GLU A 97 -15.34 -15.49 4.71
N ARG A 98 -16.01 -15.18 3.59
CA ARG A 98 -16.60 -13.86 3.33
C ARG A 98 -17.61 -13.43 4.39
N ALA A 99 -18.31 -14.40 4.97
CA ALA A 99 -19.37 -14.11 5.96
C ALA A 99 -18.83 -13.37 7.19
N THR A 100 -17.55 -13.58 7.53
CA THR A 100 -16.91 -12.94 8.70
C THR A 100 -15.78 -11.98 8.31
N HIS A 101 -15.57 -11.75 7.02
CA HIS A 101 -14.48 -10.90 6.55
C HIS A 101 -14.81 -9.42 6.69
N THR A 102 -13.86 -8.67 7.24
CA THR A 102 -13.89 -7.21 7.26
C THR A 102 -12.52 -6.72 6.80
N PRO A 103 -12.45 -5.84 5.80
CA PRO A 103 -11.16 -5.31 5.36
C PRO A 103 -10.46 -4.52 6.47
N ILE A 104 -9.14 -4.61 6.50
CA ILE A 104 -8.32 -3.79 7.39
C ILE A 104 -8.10 -2.45 6.71
N VAL A 105 -8.43 -1.36 7.38
CA VAL A 105 -8.20 0.00 6.87
C VAL A 105 -7.23 0.72 7.80
N VAL A 106 -6.06 1.07 7.28
CA VAL A 106 -5.04 1.80 8.03
C VAL A 106 -5.04 3.24 7.52
N SER A 107 -5.46 4.18 8.37
CA SER A 107 -5.41 5.60 8.06
C SER A 107 -4.14 6.20 8.64
N VAL A 108 -3.52 7.11 7.92
CA VAL A 108 -2.28 7.75 8.33
C VAL A 108 -2.38 9.26 8.24
N ASN A 109 -1.50 9.96 8.95
CA ASN A 109 -1.37 11.41 8.88
C ASN A 109 -0.34 11.79 7.80
N GLU A 110 0.00 13.08 7.68
CA GLU A 110 0.93 13.58 6.66
C GLU A 110 2.37 13.08 6.83
N LYS A 111 2.69 12.47 7.96
CA LYS A 111 4.00 11.86 8.22
C LYS A 111 3.97 10.35 8.05
N ASN A 112 2.86 9.82 7.53
CA ASN A 112 2.61 8.38 7.41
C ASN A 112 2.64 7.64 8.75
N GLU A 113 2.27 8.33 9.81
CA GLU A 113 2.06 7.72 11.12
C GLU A 113 0.62 7.25 11.21
N ILE A 114 0.42 6.08 11.82
CA ILE A 114 -0.92 5.49 11.95
C ILE A 114 -1.78 6.37 12.85
N ARG A 115 -2.96 6.71 12.34
CA ARG A 115 -3.94 7.48 13.10
C ARG A 115 -4.77 6.53 13.96
N CYS A 116 -4.92 6.88 15.24
CA CYS A 116 -5.76 6.13 16.16
C CYS A 116 -7.19 6.68 16.13
N GLY A 117 -8.13 5.80 15.92
CA GLY A 117 -9.55 6.13 15.99
C GLY A 117 -10.24 6.23 14.68
#